data_ff6784d0398ede0f31204e9677c2385b
#
_entry.id   ff6784d0398ede0f31204e9677c2385b
#
_cell.length_a   1.000
_cell.length_b   1.000
_cell.length_c   1.000
_cell.angle_alpha   90.00
_cell.angle_beta   90.00
_cell.angle_gamma   90.00
#
_symmetry.space_group_name_H-M   'P 1'
#
loop_
_entity.id
_entity.type
_entity.pdbx_description
1 polymer ?
#
loop_
_entity_poly.entity_id
_entity_poly.type
_entity_poly.pdbx_seq_one_letter_code
_entity_poly.pdbx_strand_id
1 'polypeptide(L)'
;ELEFRSMQAKLFGKKAPEARKSPLPADDLFAPAQAEQLPAEAPAAPAADARQNGSGQMDLFEERHLKTVDDFKHEYIIADTEEARSAMVAELEKHDSWCFDTETTGLNPLTDKLLGVAFCAEPHKAWYMPVSGPADLEAVRPLLEGPAEKTGHHLKFDLEVLRANGIRVKGPFFDTLLAHALIAPGMKHGMDLLAENLLQYSTIKLKDIAAPGARKRELDTSGIPVEVMGKYSAEDADITLQLSAILKKQVKESGMEELFRTVELPLLPVLADMEFTGIRVLPESLEEASVKVGAI
;
A
#
# COMPACT_ATOMS: atom_id res chain seq x y z
N GLU A 1 -20.41 -9.96 16.25
CA GLU A 1 -20.23 -11.32 15.70
C GLU A 1 -19.02 -11.27 14.77
N LEU A 2 -17.88 -11.78 15.25
CA LEU A 2 -16.68 -11.96 14.43
C LEU A 2 -17.00 -12.97 13.33
N GLU A 3 -16.78 -12.59 12.07
CA GLU A 3 -17.06 -13.43 10.90
C GLU A 3 -16.10 -14.63 10.78
N PHE A 4 -16.21 -15.59 11.67
CA PHE A 4 -15.49 -16.87 11.53
C PHE A 4 -15.99 -17.75 10.37
N ARG A 5 -17.15 -17.41 9.79
CA ARG A 5 -17.75 -18.18 8.65
C ARG A 5 -16.90 -18.17 7.40
N SER A 6 -16.20 -17.06 7.08
CA SER A 6 -15.32 -16.99 5.90
C SER A 6 -14.04 -17.80 6.09
N MET A 7 -13.54 -17.88 7.32
CA MET A 7 -12.36 -18.67 7.67
C MET A 7 -12.67 -20.18 7.65
N GLN A 8 -13.85 -20.57 8.14
CA GLN A 8 -14.33 -21.96 8.08
C GLN A 8 -14.47 -22.47 6.63
N ALA A 9 -15.03 -21.64 5.73
CA ALA A 9 -15.18 -22.01 4.32
C ALA A 9 -13.82 -22.17 3.59
N LYS A 10 -12.79 -21.42 4.00
CA LYS A 10 -11.43 -21.52 3.45
C LYS A 10 -10.64 -22.71 3.97
N LEU A 11 -10.84 -23.09 5.25
CA LEU A 11 -10.08 -24.17 5.89
C LEU A 11 -10.70 -25.57 5.66
N PHE A 12 -12.02 -25.68 5.55
CA PHE A 12 -12.74 -26.97 5.55
C PHE A 12 -13.61 -27.24 4.30
N GLY A 13 -13.54 -26.42 3.27
CA GLY A 13 -14.36 -26.57 2.05
C GLY A 13 -15.85 -26.24 2.28
N LYS A 14 -16.62 -26.20 1.18
CA LYS A 14 -18.02 -25.71 1.11
C LYS A 14 -19.09 -26.64 1.74
N LYS A 15 -18.87 -27.24 2.87
CA LYS A 15 -19.94 -27.95 3.61
C LYS A 15 -19.91 -27.48 5.07
N ALA A 16 -20.55 -26.35 5.34
CA ALA A 16 -20.94 -25.99 6.70
C ALA A 16 -22.31 -26.60 7.00
N PRO A 17 -22.53 -27.24 8.17
CA PRO A 17 -23.87 -27.67 8.59
C PRO A 17 -24.74 -26.45 8.93
N GLU A 18 -26.03 -26.55 8.60
CA GLU A 18 -27.01 -25.51 8.94
C GLU A 18 -27.08 -25.29 10.45
N ALA A 19 -26.91 -24.05 10.87
CA ALA A 19 -26.97 -23.67 12.28
C ALA A 19 -28.41 -23.79 12.82
N ARG A 20 -28.63 -24.70 13.79
CA ARG A 20 -29.83 -24.71 14.62
C ARG A 20 -29.88 -23.42 15.45
N LYS A 21 -30.98 -22.69 15.33
CA LYS A 21 -31.33 -21.56 16.20
C LYS A 21 -31.67 -22.09 17.60
N SER A 22 -30.86 -21.76 18.59
CA SER A 22 -31.23 -21.84 20.00
C SER A 22 -31.20 -20.43 20.59
N PRO A 23 -32.24 -20.01 21.32
CA PRO A 23 -32.24 -18.73 22.01
C PRO A 23 -31.56 -18.90 23.36
N LEU A 24 -30.40 -18.25 23.55
CA LEU A 24 -29.85 -17.98 24.89
C LEU A 24 -30.16 -16.53 25.25
N PRO A 25 -30.57 -16.25 26.51
CA PRO A 25 -30.91 -14.91 26.94
C PRO A 25 -29.65 -14.04 27.01
N ALA A 26 -29.79 -12.84 26.49
CA ALA A 26 -28.81 -11.77 26.60
C ALA A 26 -28.97 -11.16 28.00
N ASP A 27 -28.04 -11.44 28.91
CA ASP A 27 -27.87 -10.69 30.15
C ASP A 27 -26.40 -10.27 30.29
N ASP A 28 -26.21 -8.99 30.23
CA ASP A 28 -25.22 -8.13 30.89
C ASP A 28 -23.77 -8.64 31.05
N LEU A 29 -22.99 -8.52 29.98
CA LEU A 29 -21.53 -8.46 30.14
C LEU A 29 -20.86 -7.21 29.52
N PHE A 30 -21.60 -6.28 28.97
CA PHE A 30 -21.08 -4.99 28.50
C PHE A 30 -22.07 -3.86 28.82
N ALA A 31 -22.10 -3.42 30.08
CA ALA A 31 -22.68 -2.11 30.40
C ALA A 31 -21.73 -1.03 29.83
N PRO A 32 -22.23 -0.06 29.06
CA PRO A 32 -21.38 1.03 28.58
C PRO A 32 -21.02 1.93 29.78
N ALA A 33 -19.71 2.10 30.02
CA ALA A 33 -19.22 3.16 30.88
C ALA A 33 -19.72 4.50 30.36
N GLN A 34 -20.28 5.31 31.27
CA GLN A 34 -20.77 6.65 30.95
C GLN A 34 -19.65 7.46 30.31
N ALA A 35 -19.87 7.88 29.05
CA ALA A 35 -18.98 8.79 28.36
C ALA A 35 -19.09 10.16 29.04
N GLU A 36 -18.03 10.59 29.73
CA GLU A 36 -17.80 11.98 30.04
C GLU A 36 -17.64 12.75 28.72
N GLN A 37 -18.49 13.74 28.54
CA GLN A 37 -18.42 14.65 27.38
C GLN A 37 -17.13 15.48 27.46
N LEU A 38 -16.19 15.16 26.61
CA LEU A 38 -15.08 16.07 26.28
C LEU A 38 -15.61 17.20 25.39
N PRO A 39 -15.14 18.46 25.58
CA PRO A 39 -15.63 19.59 24.80
C PRO A 39 -15.21 19.46 23.34
N ALA A 40 -16.19 19.63 22.47
CA ALA A 40 -15.98 19.73 21.03
C ALA A 40 -15.40 21.10 20.67
N GLU A 41 -14.09 21.17 20.43
CA GLU A 41 -13.49 22.22 19.62
C GLU A 41 -12.22 21.66 18.93
N ALA A 42 -12.43 21.11 17.74
CA ALA A 42 -11.34 20.95 16.78
C ALA A 42 -11.30 22.21 15.91
N PRO A 43 -10.13 22.81 15.65
CA PRO A 43 -10.04 23.97 14.77
C PRO A 43 -10.44 23.57 13.34
N ALA A 44 -11.42 24.28 12.78
CA ALA A 44 -11.85 24.15 11.41
C ALA A 44 -10.70 24.45 10.46
N ALA A 45 -10.52 23.59 9.47
CA ALA A 45 -9.66 23.85 8.32
C ALA A 45 -10.08 25.16 7.64
N PRO A 46 -9.13 25.96 7.09
CA PRO A 46 -9.45 27.22 6.47
C PRO A 46 -10.36 26.98 5.25
N ALA A 47 -11.51 27.64 5.28
CA ALA A 47 -12.46 27.66 4.19
C ALA A 47 -11.81 28.28 2.95
N ALA A 48 -11.77 27.53 1.86
CA ALA A 48 -11.45 28.05 0.55
C ALA A 48 -12.53 29.10 0.17
N ASP A 49 -12.09 30.26 -0.31
CA ASP A 49 -12.90 31.39 -0.76
C ASP A 49 -13.96 30.93 -1.77
N ALA A 50 -15.20 30.83 -1.32
CA ALA A 50 -16.35 30.66 -2.20
C ALA A 50 -16.63 31.99 -2.88
N ARG A 51 -16.25 32.15 -4.14
CA ARG A 51 -16.72 33.24 -4.99
C ARG A 51 -18.22 33.05 -5.23
N GLN A 52 -19.02 33.88 -4.62
CA GLN A 52 -20.44 34.01 -4.88
C GLN A 52 -20.66 34.54 -6.32
N ASN A 53 -21.07 33.65 -7.22
CA ASN A 53 -21.80 34.05 -8.41
C ASN A 53 -23.29 34.04 -8.08
N GLY A 54 -23.96 35.17 -8.36
CA GLY A 54 -25.32 35.47 -7.93
C GLY A 54 -26.44 34.69 -8.63
N SER A 55 -26.53 33.41 -8.34
CA SER A 55 -27.76 32.64 -8.50
C SER A 55 -27.69 31.52 -7.46
N GLY A 56 -28.52 31.61 -6.43
CA GLY A 56 -28.48 30.76 -5.22
C GLY A 56 -28.85 29.28 -5.44
N GLN A 57 -28.23 28.63 -6.37
CA GLN A 57 -28.23 27.20 -6.58
C GLN A 57 -26.78 26.69 -6.36
N MET A 58 -26.55 26.10 -5.18
CA MET A 58 -25.31 25.36 -4.97
C MET A 58 -25.30 24.20 -5.96
N ASP A 59 -24.38 24.26 -6.92
CA ASP A 59 -24.12 23.16 -7.83
C ASP A 59 -23.42 22.04 -7.03
N LEU A 60 -24.22 21.07 -6.55
CA LEU A 60 -23.77 19.90 -5.77
C LEU A 60 -22.97 18.91 -6.60
N PHE A 61 -22.72 19.20 -7.88
CA PHE A 61 -22.03 18.36 -8.85
C PHE A 61 -20.96 19.12 -9.64
N GLU A 62 -20.13 19.92 -8.96
CA GLU A 62 -18.88 20.32 -9.59
C GLU A 62 -18.05 19.04 -9.74
N GLU A 63 -18.00 18.48 -10.94
CA GLU A 63 -17.05 17.39 -11.28
C GLU A 63 -15.65 17.90 -10.97
N ARG A 64 -15.04 17.34 -9.92
CA ARG A 64 -13.63 17.64 -9.60
C ARG A 64 -12.80 17.18 -10.79
N HIS A 65 -12.29 18.10 -11.56
CA HIS A 65 -11.38 17.82 -12.66
C HIS A 65 -10.03 17.41 -12.04
N LEU A 66 -9.84 16.10 -11.86
CA LEU A 66 -8.56 15.56 -11.40
C LEU A 66 -7.56 15.61 -12.56
N LYS A 67 -6.34 15.97 -12.26
CA LYS A 67 -5.24 15.90 -13.20
C LYS A 67 -4.81 14.44 -13.38
N THR A 68 -4.17 14.15 -14.51
CA THR A 68 -3.66 12.82 -14.86
C THR A 68 -2.19 12.93 -15.30
N VAL A 69 -1.55 11.82 -15.56
CA VAL A 69 -0.17 11.80 -16.09
C VAL A 69 0.00 12.63 -17.37
N ASP A 70 -1.04 12.75 -18.19
CA ASP A 70 -1.00 13.47 -19.45
C ASP A 70 -1.07 15.01 -19.27
N ASP A 71 -1.43 15.50 -18.09
CA ASP A 71 -1.46 16.92 -17.74
C ASP A 71 -0.08 17.48 -17.31
N PHE A 72 0.94 16.63 -17.18
CA PHE A 72 2.27 17.01 -16.74
C PHE A 72 3.34 16.56 -17.73
N LYS A 73 4.39 17.37 -17.87
CA LYS A 73 5.61 16.89 -18.50
C LYS A 73 6.29 15.92 -17.52
N HIS A 74 6.45 14.68 -17.94
CA HIS A 74 7.09 13.64 -17.15
C HIS A 74 8.15 12.90 -17.99
N GLU A 75 9.07 12.25 -17.31
CA GLU A 75 10.12 11.41 -17.88
C GLU A 75 10.08 10.05 -17.16
N TYR A 76 9.32 9.10 -17.73
CA TYR A 76 9.24 7.74 -17.24
C TYR A 76 10.04 6.82 -18.15
N ILE A 77 11.12 6.27 -17.60
CA ILE A 77 12.16 5.56 -18.35
C ILE A 77 12.11 4.09 -18.04
N ILE A 78 12.13 3.24 -19.07
CA ILE A 78 12.27 1.79 -18.91
C ILE A 78 13.76 1.47 -18.88
N ALA A 79 14.25 0.92 -17.76
CA ALA A 79 15.64 0.53 -17.55
C ALA A 79 15.83 -0.96 -17.91
N ASP A 80 15.57 -1.33 -19.17
CA ASP A 80 15.67 -2.69 -19.68
C ASP A 80 17.06 -3.03 -20.23
N THR A 81 17.91 -2.03 -20.49
CA THR A 81 19.29 -2.22 -20.91
C THR A 81 20.28 -1.98 -19.76
N GLU A 82 21.51 -2.46 -19.90
CA GLU A 82 22.59 -2.27 -18.90
C GLU A 82 22.94 -0.78 -18.77
N GLU A 83 22.96 -0.04 -19.89
CA GLU A 83 23.22 1.40 -19.91
C GLU A 83 22.13 2.17 -19.16
N ALA A 84 20.86 1.85 -19.40
CA ALA A 84 19.73 2.50 -18.75
C ALA A 84 19.69 2.19 -17.23
N ARG A 85 19.98 0.94 -16.83
CA ARG A 85 20.11 0.55 -15.42
C ARG A 85 21.27 1.29 -14.74
N SER A 86 22.42 1.38 -15.39
CA SER A 86 23.57 2.12 -14.86
C SER A 86 23.26 3.61 -14.71
N ALA A 87 22.56 4.22 -15.68
CA ALA A 87 22.13 5.61 -15.59
C ALA A 87 21.13 5.83 -14.44
N MET A 88 20.17 4.91 -14.26
CA MET A 88 19.22 4.92 -13.14
C MET A 88 19.93 4.85 -11.79
N VAL A 89 20.85 3.89 -11.63
CA VAL A 89 21.62 3.72 -10.39
C VAL A 89 22.43 4.98 -10.08
N ALA A 90 23.16 5.51 -11.07
CA ALA A 90 23.95 6.72 -10.91
C ALA A 90 23.11 7.97 -10.58
N GLU A 91 21.87 8.00 -11.00
CA GLU A 91 20.93 9.07 -10.61
C GLU A 91 20.48 8.90 -9.18
N LEU A 92 20.01 7.71 -8.79
CA LEU A 92 19.53 7.42 -7.44
C LEU A 92 20.61 7.60 -6.36
N GLU A 93 21.87 7.31 -6.68
CA GLU A 93 23.01 7.52 -5.78
C GLU A 93 23.28 9.00 -5.41
N LYS A 94 22.74 9.94 -6.17
CA LYS A 94 22.85 11.38 -5.87
C LYS A 94 21.90 11.83 -4.75
N HIS A 95 20.92 10.98 -4.38
CA HIS A 95 19.85 11.32 -3.46
C HIS A 95 19.96 10.53 -2.15
N ASP A 96 19.75 11.22 -1.03
CA ASP A 96 19.70 10.61 0.30
C ASP A 96 18.36 9.89 0.58
N SER A 97 17.37 10.10 -0.26
CA SER A 97 16.05 9.46 -0.19
C SER A 97 15.42 9.29 -1.57
N TRP A 98 14.71 8.18 -1.78
CA TRP A 98 13.99 7.88 -3.01
C TRP A 98 12.85 6.88 -2.75
N CYS A 99 11.88 6.87 -3.65
CA CYS A 99 10.76 5.95 -3.62
C CYS A 99 11.05 4.71 -4.46
N PHE A 100 10.53 3.56 -4.05
CA PHE A 100 10.43 2.36 -4.89
C PHE A 100 9.09 1.68 -4.70
N ASP A 101 8.72 0.90 -5.72
CA ASP A 101 7.53 0.09 -5.77
C ASP A 101 7.81 -1.20 -6.54
N THR A 102 7.20 -2.33 -6.16
CA THR A 102 7.43 -3.64 -6.80
C THR A 102 6.19 -4.13 -7.51
N GLU A 103 6.37 -4.59 -8.76
CA GLU A 103 5.32 -5.23 -9.54
C GLU A 103 5.46 -6.75 -9.52
N THR A 104 4.37 -7.43 -9.23
CA THR A 104 4.33 -8.89 -9.09
C THR A 104 3.16 -9.49 -9.88
N THR A 105 3.20 -10.79 -10.14
CA THR A 105 2.11 -11.49 -10.85
C THR A 105 0.84 -11.64 -10.03
N GLY A 106 0.87 -11.36 -8.73
CA GLY A 106 -0.29 -11.47 -7.83
C GLY A 106 -0.02 -10.85 -6.48
N LEU A 107 -0.79 -11.22 -5.46
CA LEU A 107 -0.79 -10.57 -4.14
C LEU A 107 -0.07 -11.38 -3.04
N ASN A 108 0.60 -12.47 -3.40
CA ASN A 108 1.38 -13.26 -2.44
C ASN A 108 2.87 -12.93 -2.59
N PRO A 109 3.46 -12.12 -1.68
CA PRO A 109 4.84 -11.66 -1.81
C PRO A 109 5.88 -12.78 -1.77
N LEU A 110 5.52 -13.96 -1.25
CA LEU A 110 6.45 -15.08 -1.07
C LEU A 110 6.47 -16.05 -2.27
N THR A 111 5.40 -16.09 -3.07
CA THR A 111 5.23 -17.10 -4.13
C THR A 111 5.01 -16.50 -5.50
N ASP A 112 4.51 -15.27 -5.58
CA ASP A 112 4.26 -14.62 -6.86
C ASP A 112 5.57 -14.08 -7.45
N LYS A 113 5.63 -14.10 -8.78
CA LYS A 113 6.86 -13.70 -9.49
C LYS A 113 6.99 -12.19 -9.48
N LEU A 114 8.17 -11.70 -9.15
CA LEU A 114 8.56 -10.30 -9.33
C LEU A 114 8.71 -10.01 -10.82
N LEU A 115 8.02 -9.00 -11.32
CA LEU A 115 8.01 -8.55 -12.72
C LEU A 115 8.92 -7.35 -12.95
N GLY A 116 9.05 -6.47 -11.96
CA GLY A 116 9.88 -5.29 -12.05
C GLY A 116 9.87 -4.47 -10.77
N VAL A 117 10.72 -3.46 -10.76
CA VAL A 117 10.80 -2.47 -9.67
C VAL A 117 10.84 -1.07 -10.26
N ALA A 118 9.96 -0.20 -9.78
CA ALA A 118 10.03 1.22 -10.11
C ALA A 118 10.82 2.00 -9.07
N PHE A 119 11.44 3.10 -9.51
CA PHE A 119 12.23 4.00 -8.66
C PHE A 119 11.94 5.45 -9.03
N CYS A 120 11.82 6.31 -8.02
CA CYS A 120 11.63 7.74 -8.21
C CYS A 120 12.36 8.53 -7.10
N ALA A 121 13.23 9.47 -7.50
CA ALA A 121 13.93 10.36 -6.58
C ALA A 121 13.52 11.83 -6.73
N GLU A 122 12.96 12.20 -7.88
CA GLU A 122 12.48 13.54 -8.21
C GLU A 122 11.07 13.47 -8.80
N PRO A 123 10.14 14.36 -8.43
CA PRO A 123 8.81 14.41 -9.01
C PRO A 123 8.85 14.46 -10.55
N HIS A 124 7.97 13.69 -11.16
CA HIS A 124 7.81 13.56 -12.61
C HIS A 124 8.99 12.93 -13.36
N LYS A 125 9.96 12.33 -12.64
CA LYS A 125 11.06 11.58 -13.22
C LYS A 125 11.23 10.25 -12.50
N ALA A 126 10.85 9.16 -13.14
CA ALA A 126 10.86 7.82 -12.57
C ALA A 126 11.40 6.79 -13.56
N TRP A 127 11.84 5.67 -13.03
CA TRP A 127 12.32 4.53 -13.80
C TRP A 127 11.52 3.29 -13.45
N TYR A 128 11.31 2.45 -14.45
CA TYR A 128 10.86 1.08 -14.25
C TYR A 128 11.93 0.13 -14.75
N MET A 129 12.41 -0.74 -13.89
CA MET A 129 13.38 -1.79 -14.20
C MET A 129 12.64 -3.13 -14.27
N PRO A 130 12.42 -3.69 -15.48
CA PRO A 130 11.87 -5.04 -15.59
C PRO A 130 12.85 -6.07 -15.02
N VAL A 131 12.31 -7.08 -14.30
CA VAL A 131 13.08 -8.16 -13.68
C VAL A 131 12.73 -9.47 -14.35
N SER A 132 13.71 -10.06 -15.04
CA SER A 132 13.61 -11.36 -15.67
C SER A 132 14.24 -12.47 -14.81
N GLY A 133 15.15 -12.10 -13.93
CA GLY A 133 15.82 -13.03 -13.04
C GLY A 133 16.68 -12.34 -11.98
N PRO A 134 17.30 -13.12 -11.07
CA PRO A 134 18.07 -12.58 -9.95
C PRO A 134 19.24 -11.66 -10.35
N ALA A 135 19.83 -11.88 -11.54
CA ALA A 135 20.94 -11.06 -12.03
C ALA A 135 20.55 -9.60 -12.25
N ASP A 136 19.29 -9.33 -12.62
CA ASP A 136 18.80 -7.97 -12.81
C ASP A 136 18.80 -7.18 -11.48
N LEU A 137 18.53 -7.87 -10.38
CA LEU A 137 18.47 -7.26 -9.05
C LEU A 137 19.85 -6.93 -8.47
N GLU A 138 20.92 -7.57 -8.95
CA GLU A 138 22.26 -7.26 -8.47
C GLU A 138 22.69 -5.81 -8.76
N ALA A 139 22.19 -5.24 -9.86
CA ALA A 139 22.46 -3.84 -10.22
C ALA A 139 21.94 -2.86 -9.17
N VAL A 140 20.80 -3.16 -8.55
CA VAL A 140 20.11 -2.28 -7.57
C VAL A 140 20.32 -2.73 -6.11
N ARG A 141 20.95 -3.88 -5.88
CA ARG A 141 21.24 -4.37 -4.52
C ARG A 141 21.96 -3.34 -3.66
N PRO A 142 23.05 -2.66 -4.12
CA PRO A 142 23.74 -1.66 -3.30
C PRO A 142 22.84 -0.49 -2.87
N LEU A 143 21.92 -0.09 -3.73
CA LEU A 143 20.92 0.96 -3.43
C LEU A 143 19.92 0.48 -2.38
N LEU A 144 19.31 -0.70 -2.59
CA LEU A 144 18.27 -1.25 -1.71
C LEU A 144 18.83 -1.62 -0.34
N GLU A 145 20.05 -2.14 -0.26
CA GLU A 145 20.72 -2.49 1.01
C GLU A 145 21.55 -1.33 1.60
N GLY A 146 21.59 -0.19 0.91
CA GLY A 146 22.35 1.00 1.30
C GLY A 146 21.64 1.86 2.35
N PRO A 147 22.28 2.99 2.76
CA PRO A 147 21.82 3.83 3.87
C PRO A 147 20.76 4.86 3.50
N ALA A 148 20.49 5.13 2.21
CA ALA A 148 19.49 6.09 1.78
C ALA A 148 18.11 5.74 2.34
N GLU A 149 17.27 6.73 2.61
CA GLU A 149 15.88 6.51 3.01
C GLU A 149 15.06 5.94 1.84
N LYS A 150 14.33 4.87 2.11
CA LYS A 150 13.41 4.23 1.15
C LYS A 150 11.99 4.63 1.48
N THR A 151 11.35 5.27 0.52
CA THR A 151 9.93 5.62 0.57
C THR A 151 9.13 4.60 -0.23
N GLY A 152 7.90 4.30 0.21
CA GLY A 152 6.96 3.48 -0.54
C GLY A 152 5.54 3.59 0.01
N HIS A 153 4.63 2.86 -0.61
CA HIS A 153 3.24 2.77 -0.17
C HIS A 153 2.91 1.32 0.18
N HIS A 154 2.75 1.00 1.47
CA HIS A 154 2.63 -0.38 1.97
C HIS A 154 3.92 -1.19 1.81
N LEU A 155 5.05 -0.56 2.16
CA LEU A 155 6.41 -1.10 2.03
C LEU A 155 6.61 -2.52 2.56
N LYS A 156 5.80 -2.97 3.53
CA LYS A 156 5.91 -4.34 4.05
C LYS A 156 5.83 -5.38 2.93
N PHE A 157 4.90 -5.20 1.99
CA PHE A 157 4.76 -6.09 0.83
C PHE A 157 6.04 -6.11 -0.01
N ASP A 158 6.59 -4.94 -0.33
CA ASP A 158 7.80 -4.80 -1.15
C ASP A 158 9.02 -5.40 -0.48
N LEU A 159 9.15 -5.21 0.84
CA LEU A 159 10.23 -5.81 1.64
C LEU A 159 10.19 -7.35 1.58
N GLU A 160 8.99 -7.93 1.65
CA GLU A 160 8.80 -9.38 1.56
C GLU A 160 9.08 -9.91 0.15
N VAL A 161 8.59 -9.22 -0.90
CA VAL A 161 8.86 -9.55 -2.30
C VAL A 161 10.35 -9.54 -2.58
N LEU A 162 11.06 -8.45 -2.22
CA LEU A 162 12.50 -8.33 -2.44
C LEU A 162 13.29 -9.35 -1.63
N ARG A 163 12.85 -9.65 -0.40
CA ARG A 163 13.47 -10.69 0.42
C ARG A 163 13.30 -12.08 -0.18
N ALA A 164 12.13 -12.41 -0.75
CA ALA A 164 11.91 -13.66 -1.47
C ALA A 164 12.82 -13.79 -2.71
N ASN A 165 13.23 -12.64 -3.26
CA ASN A 165 14.17 -12.55 -4.38
C ASN A 165 15.64 -12.33 -3.94
N GLY A 166 15.97 -12.53 -2.66
CA GLY A 166 17.33 -12.52 -2.14
C GLY A 166 17.89 -11.14 -1.79
N ILE A 167 17.07 -10.09 -1.75
CA ILE A 167 17.48 -8.75 -1.32
C ILE A 167 16.87 -8.42 0.04
N ARG A 168 17.71 -8.05 0.99
CA ARG A 168 17.28 -7.54 2.29
C ARG A 168 17.38 -6.01 2.31
N VAL A 169 16.29 -5.33 2.03
CA VAL A 169 16.25 -3.87 2.03
C VAL A 169 16.64 -3.32 3.40
N LYS A 170 17.48 -2.30 3.41
CA LYS A 170 18.00 -1.65 4.62
C LYS A 170 17.85 -0.13 4.53
N GLY A 171 18.17 0.53 5.64
CA GLY A 171 18.16 1.97 5.76
C GLY A 171 16.92 2.49 6.48
N PRO A 172 16.78 3.79 6.61
CA PRO A 172 15.54 4.40 7.06
C PRO A 172 14.41 4.14 6.07
N PHE A 173 13.18 4.03 6.60
CA PHE A 173 11.97 3.85 5.80
C PHE A 173 11.02 5.02 6.00
N PHE A 174 10.22 5.30 4.97
CA PHE A 174 9.02 6.12 5.06
C PHE A 174 7.87 5.46 4.31
N ASP A 175 6.84 5.04 5.02
CA ASP A 175 5.67 4.39 4.45
C ASP A 175 4.48 5.35 4.43
N THR A 176 3.98 5.70 3.24
CA THR A 176 2.90 6.66 3.06
C THR A 176 1.55 6.13 3.54
N LEU A 177 1.31 4.81 3.47
CA LEU A 177 0.11 4.19 4.01
C LEU A 177 0.10 4.29 5.53
N LEU A 178 1.19 3.91 6.20
CA LEU A 178 1.31 3.99 7.66
C LEU A 178 1.22 5.44 8.14
N ALA A 179 1.89 6.38 7.45
CA ALA A 179 1.83 7.80 7.78
C ALA A 179 0.38 8.31 7.76
N HIS A 180 -0.37 8.01 6.70
CA HIS A 180 -1.76 8.44 6.61
C HIS A 180 -2.67 7.69 7.60
N ALA A 181 -2.44 6.41 7.84
CA ALA A 181 -3.20 5.63 8.82
C ALA A 181 -3.04 6.21 10.25
N LEU A 182 -1.86 6.69 10.59
CA LEU A 182 -1.60 7.32 11.88
C LEU A 182 -2.30 8.68 12.02
N ILE A 183 -2.31 9.48 10.96
CA ILE A 183 -2.93 10.82 10.97
C ILE A 183 -4.47 10.73 10.91
N ALA A 184 -5.00 9.80 10.14
CA ALA A 184 -6.43 9.70 9.83
C ALA A 184 -6.95 8.24 9.93
N PRO A 185 -6.94 7.61 11.11
CA PRO A 185 -7.19 6.15 11.27
C PRO A 185 -8.59 5.71 10.85
N GLY A 186 -9.56 6.62 10.75
CA GLY A 186 -10.92 6.31 10.32
C GLY A 186 -11.15 6.34 8.79
N MET A 187 -10.10 6.62 8.01
CA MET A 187 -10.21 6.77 6.55
C MET A 187 -9.64 5.55 5.81
N LYS A 188 -9.84 5.51 4.50
CA LYS A 188 -9.13 4.59 3.61
C LYS A 188 -7.77 5.18 3.24
N HIS A 189 -6.76 4.31 3.10
CA HIS A 189 -5.35 4.71 2.95
C HIS A 189 -4.74 4.30 1.60
N GLY A 190 -5.55 3.79 0.66
CA GLY A 190 -5.04 3.40 -0.66
C GLY A 190 -4.47 4.59 -1.43
N MET A 191 -3.36 4.37 -2.14
CA MET A 191 -2.60 5.38 -2.87
C MET A 191 -3.47 6.20 -3.82
N ASP A 192 -4.31 5.56 -4.61
CA ASP A 192 -5.26 6.22 -5.51
C ASP A 192 -6.10 7.29 -4.82
N LEU A 193 -6.67 6.92 -3.67
CA LEU A 193 -7.52 7.84 -2.90
C LEU A 193 -6.72 8.99 -2.29
N LEU A 194 -5.48 8.71 -1.87
CA LEU A 194 -4.58 9.74 -1.36
C LEU A 194 -4.17 10.70 -2.47
N ALA A 195 -3.88 10.19 -3.67
CA ALA A 195 -3.57 11.02 -4.84
C ALA A 195 -4.75 11.92 -5.21
N GLU A 196 -5.97 11.38 -5.24
CA GLU A 196 -7.18 12.17 -5.51
C GLU A 196 -7.42 13.27 -4.48
N ASN A 197 -7.22 12.99 -3.20
CA ASN A 197 -7.51 13.93 -2.12
C ASN A 197 -6.38 14.95 -1.86
N LEU A 198 -5.13 14.52 -1.89
CA LEU A 198 -4.00 15.34 -1.50
C LEU A 198 -3.30 16.02 -2.67
N LEU A 199 -3.30 15.37 -3.86
CA LEU A 199 -2.65 15.89 -5.06
C LEU A 199 -3.65 16.37 -6.11
N GLN A 200 -4.96 16.11 -5.94
CA GLN A 200 -5.99 16.33 -6.98
C GLN A 200 -5.63 15.61 -8.28
N TYR A 201 -5.17 14.37 -8.15
CA TYR A 201 -4.60 13.58 -9.24
C TYR A 201 -5.29 12.21 -9.33
N SER A 202 -5.63 11.79 -10.56
CA SER A 202 -6.17 10.47 -10.87
C SER A 202 -5.08 9.61 -11.49
N THR A 203 -4.63 8.59 -10.78
CA THR A 203 -3.61 7.63 -11.22
C THR A 203 -4.15 6.69 -12.31
N ILE A 204 -3.27 6.11 -13.09
CA ILE A 204 -3.57 4.96 -13.96
C ILE A 204 -4.05 3.82 -13.07
N LYS A 205 -5.15 3.17 -13.43
CA LYS A 205 -5.67 2.05 -12.62
C LYS A 205 -5.22 0.71 -13.19
N LEU A 206 -4.73 -0.18 -12.35
CA LEU A 206 -4.29 -1.51 -12.77
C LEU A 206 -5.38 -2.27 -13.56
N LYS A 207 -6.66 -2.10 -13.20
CA LYS A 207 -7.79 -2.69 -13.91
C LYS A 207 -7.93 -2.24 -15.36
N ASP A 208 -7.41 -1.04 -15.69
CA ASP A 208 -7.54 -0.45 -17.02
C ASP A 208 -6.40 -0.90 -17.96
N ILE A 209 -5.31 -1.41 -17.39
CA ILE A 209 -4.17 -1.95 -18.12
C ILE A 209 -4.13 -3.49 -18.12
N ALA A 210 -4.84 -4.14 -17.21
CA ALA A 210 -4.96 -5.60 -17.16
C ALA A 210 -5.96 -6.13 -18.20
N ALA A 211 -5.91 -7.45 -18.47
CA ALA A 211 -6.81 -8.09 -19.41
C ALA A 211 -8.29 -7.84 -19.04
N PRO A 212 -9.19 -7.57 -20.02
CA PRO A 212 -10.61 -7.33 -19.78
C PRO A 212 -11.27 -8.49 -19.04
N GLY A 213 -11.98 -8.18 -17.96
CA GLY A 213 -12.77 -9.16 -17.18
C GLY A 213 -12.04 -9.82 -16.02
N ALA A 214 -10.77 -9.51 -15.78
CA ALA A 214 -10.05 -9.99 -14.61
C ALA A 214 -10.64 -9.39 -13.31
N ARG A 215 -10.94 -10.25 -12.32
CA ARG A 215 -11.36 -9.81 -10.99
C ARG A 215 -10.15 -9.35 -10.20
N LYS A 216 -10.29 -8.32 -9.37
CA LYS A 216 -9.20 -7.72 -8.57
C LYS A 216 -8.36 -8.74 -7.76
N ARG A 217 -8.90 -9.93 -7.46
CA ARG A 217 -8.19 -11.03 -6.77
C ARG A 217 -7.52 -12.05 -7.71
N GLU A 218 -7.75 -11.93 -9.01
CA GLU A 218 -7.30 -12.87 -10.05
C GLU A 218 -6.57 -12.10 -11.17
N LEU A 219 -6.13 -10.85 -10.89
CA LEU A 219 -5.40 -10.03 -11.85
C LEU A 219 -4.03 -10.66 -12.05
N ASP A 220 -3.92 -11.43 -13.11
CA ASP A 220 -2.63 -11.88 -13.65
C ASP A 220 -2.03 -10.71 -14.45
N THR A 221 -1.00 -10.12 -13.91
CA THR A 221 -0.27 -9.00 -14.52
C THR A 221 0.83 -9.48 -15.48
N SER A 222 1.11 -10.77 -15.54
CA SER A 222 2.21 -11.33 -16.34
C SER A 222 2.08 -11.11 -17.85
N GLY A 223 0.84 -10.87 -18.33
CA GLY A 223 0.54 -10.59 -19.74
C GLY A 223 0.57 -9.11 -20.13
N ILE A 224 0.83 -8.19 -19.19
CA ILE A 224 0.88 -6.76 -19.48
C ILE A 224 2.21 -6.43 -20.19
N PRO A 225 2.19 -5.71 -21.33
CA PRO A 225 3.42 -5.29 -22.00
C PRO A 225 4.30 -4.42 -21.08
N VAL A 226 5.62 -4.58 -21.19
CA VAL A 226 6.61 -3.88 -20.35
C VAL A 226 6.45 -2.36 -20.42
N GLU A 227 6.13 -1.82 -21.59
CA GLU A 227 5.91 -0.39 -21.80
C GLU A 227 4.68 0.13 -21.02
N VAL A 228 3.62 -0.68 -20.96
CA VAL A 228 2.39 -0.33 -20.25
C VAL A 228 2.60 -0.46 -18.75
N MET A 229 3.20 -1.57 -18.29
CA MET A 229 3.56 -1.78 -16.91
C MET A 229 4.55 -0.73 -16.44
N GLY A 230 5.54 -0.39 -17.26
CA GLY A 230 6.54 0.61 -16.95
C GLY A 230 5.96 2.00 -16.72
N LYS A 231 4.99 2.43 -17.54
CA LYS A 231 4.31 3.72 -17.34
C LYS A 231 3.50 3.71 -16.04
N TYR A 232 2.76 2.63 -15.78
CA TYR A 232 1.94 2.45 -14.57
C TYR A 232 2.82 2.48 -13.30
N SER A 233 3.83 1.62 -13.24
CA SER A 233 4.67 1.47 -12.05
C SER A 233 5.55 2.70 -11.78
N ALA A 234 6.05 3.35 -12.84
CA ALA A 234 6.78 4.62 -12.71
C ALA A 234 5.89 5.74 -12.17
N GLU A 235 4.61 5.81 -12.60
CA GLU A 235 3.63 6.73 -12.04
C GLU A 235 3.38 6.44 -10.55
N ASP A 236 3.22 5.17 -10.16
CA ASP A 236 2.98 4.78 -8.77
C ASP A 236 4.15 5.21 -7.86
N ALA A 237 5.40 5.02 -8.31
CA ALA A 237 6.57 5.49 -7.58
C ALA A 237 6.65 7.04 -7.49
N ASP A 238 6.34 7.76 -8.58
CA ASP A 238 6.31 9.22 -8.61
C ASP A 238 5.23 9.79 -7.67
N ILE A 239 4.01 9.30 -7.79
CA ILE A 239 2.89 9.74 -6.94
C ILE A 239 3.16 9.42 -5.47
N THR A 240 3.71 8.25 -5.16
CA THR A 240 4.11 7.90 -3.79
C THR A 240 5.19 8.84 -3.24
N LEU A 241 6.17 9.21 -4.04
CA LEU A 241 7.18 10.21 -3.65
C LEU A 241 6.54 11.57 -3.34
N GLN A 242 5.64 12.06 -4.21
CA GLN A 242 4.93 13.32 -4.01
C GLN A 242 4.03 13.29 -2.76
N LEU A 243 3.30 12.20 -2.53
CA LEU A 243 2.51 11.98 -1.31
C LEU A 243 3.38 12.00 -0.07
N SER A 244 4.58 11.42 -0.13
CA SER A 244 5.50 11.37 1.01
C SER A 244 5.90 12.77 1.50
N ALA A 245 6.12 13.70 0.58
CA ALA A 245 6.48 15.08 0.92
C ALA A 245 5.36 15.79 1.72
N ILE A 246 4.10 15.55 1.34
CA ILE A 246 2.93 16.08 2.05
C ILE A 246 2.77 15.39 3.40
N LEU A 247 2.83 14.05 3.42
CA LEU A 247 2.58 13.26 4.62
C LEU A 247 3.67 13.44 5.68
N LYS A 248 4.93 13.60 5.30
CA LYS A 248 6.02 13.96 6.23
C LYS A 248 5.69 15.24 6.99
N LYS A 249 5.19 16.26 6.29
CA LYS A 249 4.76 17.51 6.89
C LYS A 249 3.56 17.31 7.82
N GLN A 250 2.54 16.58 7.39
CA GLN A 250 1.33 16.34 8.18
C GLN A 250 1.61 15.51 9.44
N VAL A 251 2.45 14.47 9.37
CA VAL A 251 2.89 13.68 10.54
C VAL A 251 3.56 14.58 11.58
N LYS A 252 4.41 15.50 11.13
CA LYS A 252 5.07 16.46 12.03
C LYS A 252 4.07 17.45 12.64
N GLU A 253 3.18 18.02 11.84
CA GLU A 253 2.17 18.99 12.28
C GLU A 253 1.14 18.37 13.25
N SER A 254 0.84 17.08 13.10
CA SER A 254 -0.04 16.34 14.02
C SER A 254 0.62 15.97 15.35
N GLY A 255 1.93 16.20 15.51
CA GLY A 255 2.69 15.79 16.70
C GLY A 255 2.95 14.29 16.80
N MET A 256 2.71 13.51 15.72
CA MET A 256 2.86 12.06 15.70
C MET A 256 4.25 11.60 15.22
N GLU A 257 5.17 12.53 14.92
CA GLU A 257 6.48 12.21 14.33
C GLU A 257 7.32 11.26 15.20
N GLU A 258 7.31 11.47 16.53
CA GLU A 258 8.05 10.60 17.45
C GLU A 258 7.49 9.17 17.43
N LEU A 259 6.17 9.00 17.56
CA LEU A 259 5.50 7.71 17.51
C LEU A 259 5.77 7.02 16.16
N PHE A 260 5.60 7.75 15.08
CA PHE A 260 5.84 7.21 13.73
C PHE A 260 7.27 6.69 13.57
N ARG A 261 8.26 7.50 13.95
CA ARG A 261 9.68 7.20 13.79
C ARG A 261 10.20 6.14 14.75
N THR A 262 9.70 6.09 16.00
CA THR A 262 10.25 5.21 17.04
C THR A 262 9.48 3.90 17.22
N VAL A 263 8.25 3.82 16.73
CA VAL A 263 7.39 2.64 16.87
C VAL A 263 6.94 2.11 15.51
N GLU A 264 6.19 2.89 14.73
CA GLU A 264 5.53 2.40 13.51
C GLU A 264 6.55 1.96 12.44
N LEU A 265 7.51 2.82 12.11
CA LEU A 265 8.51 2.49 11.09
C LEU A 265 9.46 1.35 11.50
N PRO A 266 9.98 1.29 12.75
CA PRO A 266 10.78 0.13 13.19
C PRO A 266 10.01 -1.18 13.25
N LEU A 267 8.69 -1.14 13.47
CA LEU A 267 7.85 -2.33 13.51
C LEU A 267 7.67 -2.95 12.11
N LEU A 268 7.69 -2.14 11.05
CA LEU A 268 7.47 -2.57 9.67
C LEU A 268 8.39 -3.72 9.24
N PRO A 269 9.74 -3.63 9.33
CA PRO A 269 10.62 -4.74 8.98
C PRO A 269 10.49 -5.94 9.92
N VAL A 270 10.09 -5.74 11.18
CA VAL A 270 9.83 -6.83 12.12
C VAL A 270 8.62 -7.65 11.66
N LEU A 271 7.52 -6.98 11.28
CA LEU A 271 6.34 -7.66 10.76
C LEU A 271 6.63 -8.37 9.44
N ALA A 272 7.38 -7.76 8.53
CA ALA A 272 7.84 -8.40 7.30
C ALA A 272 8.68 -9.67 7.60
N ASP A 273 9.58 -9.62 8.59
CA ASP A 273 10.37 -10.77 9.01
C ASP A 273 9.50 -11.89 9.62
N MET A 274 8.48 -11.53 10.40
CA MET A 274 7.54 -12.49 10.98
C MET A 274 6.69 -13.17 9.90
N GLU A 275 6.13 -12.41 8.96
CA GLU A 275 5.31 -12.94 7.87
C GLU A 275 6.13 -13.79 6.91
N PHE A 276 7.35 -13.37 6.59
CA PHE A 276 8.29 -14.17 5.79
C PHE A 276 8.66 -15.50 6.45
N THR A 277 8.86 -15.52 7.76
CA THR A 277 9.18 -16.73 8.53
C THR A 277 7.98 -17.66 8.65
N GLY A 278 6.77 -17.07 8.76
CA GLY A 278 5.52 -17.79 8.91
C GLY A 278 5.38 -18.47 10.27
N ILE A 279 4.32 -19.27 10.40
CA ILE A 279 4.01 -20.07 11.57
C ILE A 279 3.83 -21.55 11.20
N ARG A 280 4.28 -22.42 12.09
CA ARG A 280 4.04 -23.86 11.92
C ARG A 280 2.64 -24.20 12.44
N VAL A 281 1.80 -24.72 11.55
CA VAL A 281 0.48 -25.26 11.90
C VAL A 281 0.62 -26.76 12.14
N LEU A 282 0.00 -27.25 13.23
CA LEU A 282 -0.11 -28.68 13.54
C LEU A 282 -1.49 -29.19 13.12
N PRO A 283 -1.61 -29.96 12.02
CA PRO A 283 -2.89 -30.43 11.51
C PRO A 283 -3.69 -31.22 12.55
N GLU A 284 -3.02 -32.08 13.31
CA GLU A 284 -3.64 -32.92 14.34
C GLU A 284 -4.34 -32.09 15.43
N SER A 285 -3.71 -30.99 15.84
CA SER A 285 -4.30 -30.07 16.82
C SER A 285 -5.52 -29.34 16.28
N LEU A 286 -5.53 -29.03 14.97
CA LEU A 286 -6.69 -28.42 14.29
C LEU A 286 -7.84 -29.41 14.17
N GLU A 287 -7.58 -30.68 13.89
CA GLU A 287 -8.59 -31.74 13.85
C GLU A 287 -9.22 -31.95 15.21
N GLU A 288 -8.42 -32.06 16.29
CA GLU A 288 -8.93 -32.14 17.66
C GLU A 288 -9.78 -30.93 18.04
N ALA A 289 -9.33 -29.71 17.69
CA ALA A 289 -10.10 -28.50 17.96
C ALA A 289 -11.42 -28.49 17.17
N SER A 290 -11.39 -28.91 15.90
CA SER A 290 -12.58 -29.01 15.05
C SER A 290 -13.63 -29.98 15.64
N VAL A 291 -13.20 -31.16 16.14
CA VAL A 291 -14.08 -32.12 16.78
C VAL A 291 -14.69 -31.54 18.07
N LYS A 292 -13.88 -30.88 18.88
CA LYS A 292 -14.37 -30.28 20.16
C LYS A 292 -15.38 -29.17 19.91
N VAL A 293 -15.12 -28.30 18.92
CA VAL A 293 -16.04 -27.18 18.57
C VAL A 293 -17.30 -27.71 17.88
N GLY A 294 -17.19 -28.76 17.07
CA GLY A 294 -18.34 -29.37 16.39
C GLY A 294 -19.26 -30.16 17.31
N ALA A 295 -18.83 -30.47 18.56
CA ALA A 295 -19.63 -31.14 19.57
C ALA A 295 -20.43 -30.18 20.49
N ILE A 296 -20.20 -28.87 20.38
CA ILE A 296 -20.94 -27.81 21.08
C ILE A 296 -22.12 -27.34 20.20
#